data_758c4ee6f0da09dcdf8d5b3607ad9484
#
_entry.id   758c4ee6f0da09dcdf8d5b3607ad9484
#
_cell.length_a   1.000
_cell.length_b   1.000
_cell.length_c   1.000
_cell.angle_alpha   90.00
_cell.angle_beta   90.00
_cell.angle_gamma   90.00
#
_symmetry.space_group_name_H-M   'P 1'
#
loop_
_entity.id
_entity.type
_entity.pdbx_description
1 polymer ?
#
loop_
_entity_poly.entity_id
_entity_poly.type
_entity_poly.pdbx_seq_one_letter_code
_entity_poly.pdbx_strand_id
1 'polypeptide(L)'
;MKIPITMCHGTDPEDAFTPKKMPLDADRFNRYFAIAHELGFESITYNELAAWRSGEGALPPRPIMFDFDHARKNIYHEIAPVMQSYGYTGNLFIFTEPVEGMYAGGLPPDDERVDLIWEETRSLMEMGWLIG
;
A
#
# COMPACT_ATOMS: atom_id res chain seq x y z
N MET A 1 -10.29 -18.85 10.68
CA MET A 1 -10.47 -17.45 10.24
C MET A 1 -10.00 -17.32 8.80
N LYS A 2 -10.67 -16.54 7.94
CA LYS A 2 -10.21 -16.19 6.60
C LYS A 2 -9.85 -14.72 6.60
N ILE A 3 -8.64 -14.37 6.18
CA ILE A 3 -8.14 -13.00 6.11
C ILE A 3 -8.07 -12.62 4.62
N PRO A 4 -8.87 -11.64 4.16
CA PRO A 4 -8.72 -11.12 2.82
C PRO A 4 -7.35 -10.45 2.67
N ILE A 5 -6.68 -10.72 1.57
CA ILE A 5 -5.43 -10.06 1.19
C ILE A 5 -5.66 -9.46 -0.19
N THR A 6 -5.39 -8.19 -0.35
CA THR A 6 -5.54 -7.48 -1.62
C THR A 6 -4.17 -7.11 -2.13
N MET A 7 -3.96 -7.22 -3.42
CA MET A 7 -2.71 -6.83 -4.06
C MET A 7 -2.97 -5.66 -5.00
N CYS A 8 -2.23 -4.59 -4.80
CA CYS A 8 -2.35 -3.36 -5.56
C CYS A 8 -0.97 -2.89 -6.02
N HIS A 9 -0.91 -2.22 -7.17
CA HIS A 9 0.35 -1.71 -7.75
C HIS A 9 0.43 -0.17 -7.77
N GLY A 10 -0.54 0.52 -7.19
CA GLY A 10 -0.65 1.98 -7.22
C GLY A 10 -1.79 2.47 -8.13
N THR A 11 -1.84 3.78 -8.38
CA THR A 11 -2.91 4.45 -9.15
C THR A 11 -2.54 4.67 -10.62
N ASP A 12 -1.39 4.20 -11.08
CA ASP A 12 -0.90 4.47 -12.44
C ASP A 12 -1.79 3.79 -13.49
N PRO A 13 -2.51 4.56 -14.33
CA PRO A 13 -3.37 4.02 -15.38
C PRO A 13 -2.58 3.39 -16.54
N GLU A 14 -1.28 3.66 -16.63
CA GLU A 14 -0.40 3.15 -17.69
C GLU A 14 0.48 1.98 -17.25
N ASP A 15 0.33 1.51 -16.01
CA ASP A 15 1.05 0.32 -15.55
C ASP A 15 0.75 -0.86 -16.49
N ALA A 16 1.80 -1.43 -17.05
CA ALA A 16 1.71 -2.55 -17.98
C ALA A 16 1.07 -3.81 -17.36
N PHE A 17 1.04 -3.87 -16.03
CA PHE A 17 0.42 -4.97 -15.27
C PHE A 17 -1.04 -4.71 -14.92
N THR A 18 -1.51 -3.47 -14.99
CA THR A 18 -2.94 -3.16 -14.81
C THR A 18 -3.64 -3.30 -16.16
N PRO A 19 -4.63 -4.17 -16.31
CA PRO A 19 -5.40 -4.25 -17.55
C PRO A 19 -5.93 -2.86 -17.91
N LYS A 20 -5.63 -2.38 -19.12
CA LYS A 20 -6.04 -1.05 -19.65
C LYS A 20 -7.53 -0.70 -19.48
N LYS A 21 -8.34 -1.62 -19.01
CA LYS A 21 -9.80 -1.47 -18.86
C LYS A 21 -10.25 -1.08 -17.45
N MET A 22 -9.35 -1.02 -16.45
CA MET A 22 -9.72 -0.68 -15.07
C MET A 22 -8.59 0.11 -14.38
N PRO A 23 -8.36 1.38 -14.79
CA PRO A 23 -7.45 2.21 -14.02
C PRO A 23 -7.99 2.34 -12.59
N LEU A 24 -7.20 1.94 -11.60
CA LEU A 24 -7.47 2.25 -10.21
C LEU A 24 -7.04 3.69 -9.98
N ASP A 25 -7.97 4.62 -10.14
CA ASP A 25 -7.77 6.01 -9.75
C ASP A 25 -7.95 6.19 -8.24
N ALA A 26 -7.55 7.33 -7.71
CA ALA A 26 -7.66 7.66 -6.29
C ALA A 26 -9.11 7.54 -5.77
N ASP A 27 -10.11 7.87 -6.59
CA ASP A 27 -11.53 7.77 -6.23
C ASP A 27 -11.96 6.32 -6.03
N ARG A 28 -11.47 5.41 -6.86
CA ARG A 28 -11.75 3.96 -6.71
C ARG A 28 -11.08 3.38 -5.48
N PHE A 29 -9.85 3.77 -5.20
CA PHE A 29 -9.20 3.39 -3.94
C PHE A 29 -9.97 3.90 -2.74
N ASN A 30 -10.39 5.16 -2.75
CA ASN A 30 -11.20 5.72 -1.68
C ASN A 30 -12.51 4.93 -1.48
N ARG A 31 -13.24 4.62 -2.56
CA ARG A 31 -14.45 3.80 -2.47
C ARG A 31 -14.18 2.39 -1.94
N TYR A 32 -13.07 1.81 -2.32
CA TYR A 32 -12.66 0.48 -1.85
C TYR A 32 -12.39 0.48 -0.34
N PHE A 33 -11.64 1.46 0.16
CA PHE A 33 -11.38 1.61 1.58
C PHE A 33 -12.64 1.98 2.37
N ALA A 34 -13.51 2.83 1.82
CA ALA A 34 -14.79 3.15 2.42
C ALA A 34 -15.66 1.90 2.63
N ILE A 35 -15.78 1.05 1.60
CA ILE A 35 -16.54 -0.21 1.70
C ILE A 35 -15.94 -1.14 2.76
N ALA A 36 -14.60 -1.29 2.77
CA ALA A 36 -13.94 -2.11 3.78
C ALA A 36 -14.20 -1.59 5.20
N HIS A 37 -14.16 -0.26 5.37
CA HIS A 37 -14.43 0.39 6.65
C HIS A 37 -15.89 0.23 7.08
N GLU A 38 -16.86 0.45 6.20
CA GLU A 38 -18.29 0.24 6.46
C GLU A 38 -18.60 -1.22 6.85
N LEU A 39 -17.87 -2.17 6.28
CA LEU A 39 -17.99 -3.58 6.63
C LEU A 39 -17.25 -3.95 7.92
N GLY A 40 -16.60 -2.99 8.59
CA GLY A 40 -15.90 -3.17 9.85
C GLY A 40 -14.60 -3.95 9.75
N PHE A 41 -13.92 -3.88 8.59
CA PHE A 41 -12.57 -4.44 8.46
C PHE A 41 -11.55 -3.50 9.11
N GLU A 42 -10.52 -4.09 9.71
CA GLU A 42 -9.36 -3.40 10.27
C GLU A 42 -8.10 -3.94 9.60
N SER A 43 -7.21 -3.04 9.15
CA SER A 43 -5.99 -3.45 8.49
C SER A 43 -5.01 -4.09 9.47
N ILE A 44 -4.28 -5.07 8.99
CA ILE A 44 -3.18 -5.69 9.70
C ILE A 44 -1.94 -5.81 8.81
N THR A 45 -0.79 -5.83 9.43
CA THR A 45 0.49 -6.11 8.81
C THR A 45 0.88 -7.59 8.92
N TYR A 46 1.87 -8.03 8.14
CA TYR A 46 2.44 -9.38 8.29
C TYR A 46 3.09 -9.59 9.65
N ASN A 47 3.61 -8.54 10.31
CA ASN A 47 4.15 -8.65 11.66
C ASN A 47 3.06 -8.99 12.67
N GLU A 48 1.90 -8.35 12.58
CA GLU A 48 0.75 -8.65 13.44
C GLU A 48 0.19 -10.06 13.18
N LEU A 49 0.14 -10.46 11.91
CA LEU A 49 -0.24 -11.83 11.54
C LEU A 49 0.75 -12.86 12.11
N ALA A 50 2.05 -12.58 12.05
CA ALA A 50 3.08 -13.46 12.61
C ALA A 50 2.96 -13.57 14.14
N ALA A 51 2.80 -12.44 14.82
CA ALA A 51 2.62 -12.39 16.27
C ALA A 51 1.36 -13.16 16.71
N TRP A 52 0.26 -13.03 15.98
CA TRP A 52 -0.94 -13.82 16.26
C TRP A 52 -0.70 -15.33 16.07
N ARG A 53 0.00 -15.74 15.02
CA ARG A 53 0.30 -17.16 14.77
C ARG A 53 1.21 -17.78 15.81
N SER A 54 2.13 -17.01 16.40
CA SER A 54 3.01 -17.45 17.50
C SER A 54 2.33 -17.41 18.87
N GLY A 55 1.12 -16.85 18.96
CA GLY A 55 0.39 -16.68 20.22
C GLY A 55 0.84 -15.46 21.03
N GLU A 56 1.62 -14.55 20.44
CA GLU A 56 2.15 -13.34 21.08
C GLU A 56 1.25 -12.11 20.88
N GLY A 57 0.20 -12.23 20.05
CA GLY A 57 -0.71 -11.13 19.72
C GLY A 57 -2.11 -11.59 19.41
N ALA A 58 -3.02 -10.62 19.26
CA ALA A 58 -4.39 -10.84 18.84
C ALA A 58 -4.68 -10.10 17.54
N LEU A 59 -5.55 -10.64 16.70
CA LEU A 59 -6.06 -9.95 15.52
C LEU A 59 -7.41 -9.30 15.81
N PRO A 60 -7.76 -8.23 15.09
CA PRO A 60 -9.10 -7.67 15.14
C PRO A 60 -10.15 -8.70 14.68
N PRO A 61 -11.44 -8.51 14.97
CA PRO A 61 -12.49 -9.45 14.59
C PRO A 61 -12.63 -9.68 13.08
N ARG A 62 -12.30 -8.67 12.28
CA ARG A 62 -12.37 -8.68 10.82
C ARG A 62 -11.08 -8.12 10.21
N PRO A 63 -9.98 -8.89 10.27
CA PRO A 63 -8.71 -8.44 9.72
C PRO A 63 -8.72 -8.42 8.20
N ILE A 64 -8.04 -7.45 7.59
CA ILE A 64 -7.75 -7.36 6.16
C ILE A 64 -6.30 -6.95 5.96
N MET A 65 -5.67 -7.40 4.89
CA MET A 65 -4.32 -6.99 4.51
C MET A 65 -4.37 -6.26 3.17
N PHE A 66 -3.74 -5.10 3.13
CA PHE A 66 -3.55 -4.30 1.92
C PHE A 66 -2.09 -4.41 1.50
N ASP A 67 -1.84 -5.20 0.47
CA ASP A 67 -0.51 -5.42 -0.07
C ASP A 67 -0.30 -4.55 -1.31
N PHE A 68 0.85 -3.92 -1.37
CA PHE A 68 1.29 -3.09 -2.48
C PHE A 68 2.62 -3.61 -3.00
N ASP A 69 2.64 -3.96 -4.28
CA ASP A 69 3.86 -4.23 -5.02
C ASP A 69 4.30 -2.98 -5.77
N HIS A 70 5.58 -2.88 -6.06
CA HIS A 70 6.19 -1.73 -6.71
C HIS A 70 6.05 -0.44 -5.89
N ALA A 71 7.17 0.07 -5.45
CA ALA A 71 7.25 1.26 -4.59
C ALA A 71 6.92 2.55 -5.35
N ARG A 72 5.76 2.64 -5.98
CA ARG A 72 5.32 3.80 -6.75
C ARG A 72 5.11 5.00 -5.86
N LYS A 73 5.50 6.17 -6.35
CA LYS A 73 5.41 7.44 -5.62
C LYS A 73 3.97 7.79 -5.20
N ASN A 74 3.00 7.45 -6.04
CA ASN A 74 1.58 7.67 -5.75
C ASN A 74 1.06 6.86 -4.54
N ILE A 75 1.73 5.77 -4.14
CA ILE A 75 1.38 5.05 -2.91
C ILE A 75 1.52 5.98 -1.69
N TYR A 76 2.62 6.73 -1.61
CA TYR A 76 2.85 7.67 -0.52
C TYR A 76 2.00 8.94 -0.64
N HIS A 77 1.94 9.53 -1.85
CA HIS A 77 1.32 10.85 -2.04
C HIS A 77 -0.19 10.82 -2.16
N GLU A 78 -0.77 9.72 -2.63
CA GLU A 78 -2.22 9.61 -2.89
C GLU A 78 -2.89 8.55 -2.01
N ILE A 79 -2.36 7.32 -1.99
CA ILE A 79 -3.02 6.19 -1.35
C ILE A 79 -2.89 6.22 0.16
N ALA A 80 -1.68 6.44 0.68
CA ALA A 80 -1.43 6.39 2.12
C ALA A 80 -2.23 7.45 2.92
N PRO A 81 -2.39 8.70 2.45
CA PRO A 81 -3.25 9.68 3.13
C PRO A 81 -4.72 9.24 3.19
N VAL A 82 -5.23 8.64 2.11
CA VAL A 82 -6.60 8.12 2.08
C VAL A 82 -6.74 6.95 3.05
N MET A 83 -5.83 5.98 3.04
CA MET A 83 -5.82 4.86 3.99
C MET A 83 -5.77 5.33 5.43
N GLN A 84 -4.91 6.31 5.72
CA GLN A 84 -4.78 6.89 7.05
C GLN A 84 -6.10 7.52 7.54
N SER A 85 -6.88 8.12 6.66
CA SER A 85 -8.19 8.70 7.03
C SER A 85 -9.20 7.66 7.51
N TYR A 86 -9.01 6.39 7.14
CA TYR A 86 -9.80 5.24 7.63
C TYR A 86 -9.11 4.47 8.77
N GLY A 87 -7.93 4.92 9.22
CA GLY A 87 -7.14 4.20 10.21
C GLY A 87 -6.43 2.95 9.65
N TYR A 88 -6.25 2.88 8.35
CA TYR A 88 -5.62 1.76 7.66
C TYR A 88 -4.13 1.95 7.45
N THR A 89 -3.40 0.84 7.51
CA THR A 89 -2.00 0.71 7.11
C THR A 89 -1.87 -0.37 6.03
N GLY A 90 -0.76 -0.35 5.30
CA GLY A 90 -0.47 -1.31 4.24
C GLY A 90 0.83 -2.08 4.47
N ASN A 91 1.03 -3.08 3.65
CA ASN A 91 2.29 -3.80 3.49
C ASN A 91 2.84 -3.45 2.10
N LEU A 92 4.02 -2.87 2.05
CA LEU A 92 4.66 -2.45 0.81
C LEU A 92 5.90 -3.29 0.53
N PHE A 93 5.91 -3.96 -0.61
CA PHE A 93 7.06 -4.73 -1.10
C PHE A 93 7.85 -3.89 -2.10
N ILE A 94 9.10 -3.57 -1.76
CA ILE A 94 9.94 -2.68 -2.53
C ILE A 94 11.06 -3.42 -3.27
N PHE A 95 11.45 -2.85 -4.40
CA PHE A 95 12.76 -3.12 -5.00
C PHE A 95 13.72 -2.02 -4.53
N THR A 96 14.83 -2.39 -3.92
CA THR A 96 15.77 -1.41 -3.33
C THR A 96 16.48 -0.57 -4.39
N GLU A 97 16.74 -1.12 -5.56
CA GLU A 97 17.40 -0.42 -6.66
C GLU A 97 16.64 0.85 -7.12
N PRO A 98 15.32 0.81 -7.37
CA PRO A 98 14.55 2.01 -7.68
C PRO A 98 14.58 3.07 -6.57
N VAL A 99 14.50 2.64 -5.31
CA VAL A 99 14.51 3.56 -4.15
C VAL A 99 15.81 4.36 -4.05
N GLU A 100 16.90 3.87 -4.61
CA GLU A 100 18.17 4.60 -4.72
C GLU A 100 18.21 5.64 -5.86
N GLY A 101 17.09 5.83 -6.57
CA GLY A 101 16.96 6.86 -7.61
C GLY A 101 17.55 6.47 -8.97
N MET A 102 17.93 5.22 -9.15
CA MET A 102 18.54 4.76 -10.41
C MET A 102 17.53 4.65 -11.56
N TYR A 103 16.25 4.61 -11.26
CA TYR A 103 15.17 4.39 -12.23
C TYR A 103 14.40 5.64 -12.66
N ALA A 104 14.87 6.81 -12.30
CA ALA A 104 14.23 8.02 -12.80
C ALA A 104 14.25 8.11 -14.35
N GLY A 105 15.04 7.25 -15.04
CA GLY A 105 14.96 7.01 -16.48
C GLY A 105 14.88 8.28 -17.35
N GLY A 106 15.36 9.44 -16.82
CA GLY A 106 15.14 10.76 -17.40
C GLY A 106 13.76 11.36 -17.13
N LEU A 107 12.94 10.73 -16.28
CA LEU A 107 11.66 11.30 -15.86
C LEU A 107 11.88 12.39 -14.80
N PRO A 108 11.05 13.44 -14.80
CA PRO A 108 11.07 14.44 -13.71
C PRO A 108 10.81 13.78 -12.35
N PRO A 109 11.41 14.30 -11.26
CA PRO A 109 11.19 13.74 -9.90
C PRO A 109 9.74 13.76 -9.41
N ASP A 110 8.91 14.59 -10.03
CA ASP A 110 7.48 14.74 -9.75
C ASP A 110 6.59 13.89 -10.68
N ASP A 111 7.17 13.10 -11.57
CA ASP A 111 6.41 12.18 -12.41
C ASP A 111 5.86 11.01 -11.55
N GLU A 112 4.58 10.74 -11.68
CA GLU A 112 3.87 9.69 -10.92
C GLU A 112 4.44 8.27 -11.13
N ARG A 113 5.19 8.09 -12.22
CA ARG A 113 5.89 6.83 -12.54
C ARG A 113 7.22 6.68 -11.81
N VAL A 114 7.68 7.71 -11.12
CA VAL A 114 8.90 7.65 -10.31
C VAL A 114 8.61 6.86 -9.04
N ASP A 115 9.53 5.99 -8.66
CA ASP A 115 9.41 5.22 -7.43
C ASP A 115 9.69 6.09 -6.18
N LEU A 116 9.26 5.59 -5.03
CA LEU A 116 9.50 6.20 -3.72
C LEU A 116 11.00 6.39 -3.47
N ILE A 117 11.34 7.47 -2.80
CA ILE A 117 12.66 7.67 -2.20
C ILE A 117 12.70 7.10 -0.77
N TRP A 118 13.91 6.92 -0.23
CA TRP A 118 14.07 6.37 1.13
C TRP A 118 13.39 7.20 2.23
N GLU A 119 13.28 8.51 2.07
CA GLU A 119 12.59 9.39 3.03
C GLU A 119 11.09 9.12 3.06
N GLU A 120 10.46 8.98 1.89
CA GLU A 120 9.04 8.64 1.75
C GLU A 120 8.76 7.24 2.30
N THR A 121 9.65 6.29 2.03
CA THR A 121 9.56 4.92 2.56
C THR A 121 9.62 4.92 4.09
N ARG A 122 10.54 5.69 4.70
CA ARG A 122 10.60 5.84 6.16
C ARG A 122 9.34 6.48 6.74
N SER A 123 8.80 7.49 6.04
CA SER A 123 7.54 8.13 6.46
C SER A 123 6.38 7.14 6.46
N LEU A 124 6.29 6.23 5.49
CA LEU A 124 5.31 5.14 5.52
C LEU A 124 5.50 4.23 6.76
N MET A 125 6.75 3.89 7.11
CA MET A 125 7.01 3.10 8.33
C MET A 125 6.55 3.84 9.59
N GLU A 126 6.77 5.16 9.68
CA GLU A 126 6.29 5.99 10.78
C GLU A 126 4.76 6.06 10.85
N MET A 127 4.09 5.92 9.71
CA MET A 127 2.62 5.77 9.61
C MET A 127 2.13 4.36 9.97
N GLY A 128 3.02 3.44 10.33
CA GLY A 128 2.69 2.07 10.72
C GLY A 128 2.68 1.05 9.57
N TRP A 129 3.12 1.42 8.38
CA TRP A 129 3.24 0.48 7.26
C TRP A 129 4.39 -0.51 7.47
N LEU A 130 4.20 -1.73 7.01
CA LEU A 130 5.29 -2.70 6.91
C LEU A 130 5.97 -2.57 5.54
N ILE A 131 7.29 -2.49 5.56
CA ILE A 131 8.12 -2.49 4.36
C ILE A 131 8.84 -3.84 4.27
N GLY A 132 8.68 -4.53 3.15
CA GLY A 132 9.23 -5.85 2.87
C GLY A 132 10.08 -5.91 1.60
#